data_514cb68c6937d659806b82c4a7c06280
#
_entry.id   514cb68c6937d659806b82c4a7c06280
#
_cell.length_a   1.000
_cell.length_b   1.000
_cell.length_c   1.000
_cell.angle_alpha   90.00
_cell.angle_beta   90.00
_cell.angle_gamma   90.00
#
_symmetry.space_group_name_H-M   'P 1'
#
loop_
_entity.id
_entity.type
_entity.pdbx_description
1 polymer ?
#
loop_
_entity_poly.entity_id
_entity_poly.type
_entity_poly.pdbx_seq_one_letter_code
_entity_poly.pdbx_strand_id
1 'polypeptide(L)'
;MTTAKTKGAGGERLYKIFVYIALCILAVSILVPVAWVFMASVKQNTEFYGNPWALPLGFHLQNFADAWSKARMGEYMLNSVLTTAMALAILLVVALPAAYVLSRYKFKGSKFFNVLFMGGLFINVNYIVVPIFLMFVDADKALRGLVGSGFFLNNIFILALVYASTALPFTIYLLSGYFATLPKAYEEAAYVDGAGYFRTMVRIIMPMAKPSIITVILFNFL
;
A
#
# COMPACT_ATOMS: atom_id res chain seq x y z
N MET A 1 2.81 6.42 52.27
CA MET A 1 3.02 4.95 52.29
C MET A 1 1.96 4.32 51.37
N THR A 2 2.28 4.12 50.11
CA THR A 2 1.39 3.53 49.10
C THR A 2 1.75 2.07 48.99
N THR A 3 0.92 1.17 49.49
CA THR A 3 1.07 -0.28 49.42
C THR A 3 0.91 -0.73 47.94
N ALA A 4 2.01 -1.06 47.29
CA ALA A 4 2.02 -1.76 46.03
C ALA A 4 1.41 -3.16 46.25
N LYS A 5 0.23 -3.39 45.70
CA LYS A 5 -0.48 -4.67 45.68
C LYS A 5 0.33 -5.64 44.83
N THR A 6 1.11 -6.53 45.42
CA THR A 6 1.77 -7.65 44.78
C THR A 6 0.69 -8.53 44.14
N LYS A 7 0.52 -8.42 42.81
CA LYS A 7 -0.27 -9.38 42.03
C LYS A 7 0.39 -10.75 42.23
N GLY A 8 -0.34 -11.68 42.87
CA GLY A 8 0.17 -13.00 43.20
C GLY A 8 0.70 -13.73 41.96
N ALA A 9 1.85 -14.36 42.05
CA ALA A 9 2.57 -15.11 41.00
C ALA A 9 1.67 -16.14 40.26
N GLY A 10 0.57 -16.59 40.85
CA GLY A 10 -0.41 -17.49 40.24
C GLY A 10 -1.24 -16.80 39.13
N GLY A 11 -1.69 -15.54 39.35
CA GLY A 11 -2.48 -14.82 38.36
C GLY A 11 -1.68 -14.45 37.10
N GLU A 12 -0.38 -14.17 37.27
CA GLU A 12 0.50 -13.87 36.14
C GLU A 12 0.79 -15.13 35.29
N ARG A 13 0.92 -16.28 35.92
CA ARG A 13 1.08 -17.57 35.20
C ARG A 13 -0.20 -17.93 34.42
N LEU A 14 -1.34 -17.79 35.02
CA LEU A 14 -2.64 -18.08 34.38
C LEU A 14 -2.85 -17.16 33.15
N TYR A 15 -2.55 -15.89 33.31
CA TYR A 15 -2.60 -14.93 32.19
C TYR A 15 -1.65 -15.31 31.04
N LYS A 16 -0.40 -15.68 31.34
CA LYS A 16 0.56 -16.13 30.34
C LYS A 16 0.08 -17.40 29.64
N ILE A 17 -0.44 -18.37 30.36
CA ILE A 17 -0.99 -19.62 29.79
C ILE A 17 -2.15 -19.28 28.84
N PHE A 18 -3.09 -18.43 29.26
CA PHE A 18 -4.19 -18.00 28.40
C PHE A 18 -3.72 -17.32 27.12
N VAL A 19 -2.75 -16.40 27.23
CA VAL A 19 -2.16 -15.72 26.07
C VAL A 19 -1.48 -16.72 25.13
N TYR A 20 -0.69 -17.67 25.66
CA TYR A 20 -0.06 -18.69 24.82
C TYR A 20 -1.07 -19.59 24.12
N ILE A 21 -2.13 -20.03 24.80
CA ILE A 21 -3.20 -20.82 24.18
C ILE A 21 -3.89 -20.01 23.06
N ALA A 22 -4.25 -18.77 23.33
CA ALA A 22 -4.87 -17.91 22.31
C ALA A 22 -3.97 -17.69 21.08
N LEU A 23 -2.67 -17.45 21.31
CA LEU A 23 -1.68 -17.31 20.24
C LEU A 23 -1.45 -18.62 19.47
N CYS A 24 -1.43 -19.76 20.15
CA CYS A 24 -1.33 -21.06 19.48
C CYS A 24 -2.54 -21.36 18.62
N ILE A 25 -3.76 -21.10 19.11
CA ILE A 25 -4.98 -21.28 18.33
C ILE A 25 -4.94 -20.37 17.08
N LEU A 26 -4.56 -19.09 17.25
CA LEU A 26 -4.42 -18.16 16.14
C LEU A 26 -3.36 -18.65 15.13
N ALA A 27 -2.20 -19.09 15.60
CA ALA A 27 -1.14 -19.61 14.75
C ALA A 27 -1.58 -20.84 13.96
N VAL A 28 -2.23 -21.82 14.61
CA VAL A 28 -2.77 -23.02 13.95
C VAL A 28 -3.83 -22.63 12.92
N SER A 29 -4.74 -21.70 13.25
CA SER A 29 -5.77 -21.20 12.33
C SER A 29 -5.19 -20.57 11.05
N ILE A 30 -4.02 -19.97 11.14
CA ILE A 30 -3.34 -19.36 9.97
C ILE A 30 -2.49 -20.43 9.25
N LEU A 31 -1.74 -21.24 9.98
CA LEU A 31 -0.78 -22.16 9.38
C LEU A 31 -1.44 -23.34 8.68
N VAL A 32 -2.57 -23.87 9.22
CA VAL A 32 -3.26 -25.04 8.65
C VAL A 32 -3.76 -24.76 7.22
N PRO A 33 -4.48 -23.68 6.92
CA PRO A 33 -4.88 -23.38 5.54
C PRO A 33 -3.69 -23.18 4.60
N VAL A 34 -2.64 -22.52 5.06
CA VAL A 34 -1.42 -22.30 4.27
C VAL A 34 -0.74 -23.64 3.94
N ALA A 35 -0.53 -24.49 4.94
CA ALA A 35 0.04 -25.82 4.74
C ALA A 35 -0.82 -26.69 3.81
N TRP A 36 -2.15 -26.59 3.94
CA TRP A 36 -3.08 -27.30 3.08
C TRP A 36 -2.99 -26.84 1.60
N VAL A 37 -2.87 -25.55 1.36
CA VAL A 37 -2.66 -25.01 -0.01
C VAL A 37 -1.35 -25.54 -0.60
N PHE A 38 -0.25 -25.55 0.18
CA PHE A 38 1.01 -26.14 -0.26
C PHE A 38 0.89 -27.63 -0.60
N MET A 39 0.20 -28.41 0.24
CA MET A 39 -0.06 -29.83 -0.06
C MET A 39 -0.91 -29.98 -1.35
N ALA A 40 -1.97 -29.19 -1.50
CA ALA A 40 -2.85 -29.23 -2.64
C ALA A 40 -2.13 -28.89 -3.95
N SER A 41 -1.19 -27.94 -3.93
CA SER A 41 -0.50 -27.47 -5.14
C SER A 41 0.36 -28.52 -5.83
N VAL A 42 0.81 -29.53 -5.09
CA VAL A 42 1.65 -30.63 -5.62
C VAL A 42 0.86 -31.92 -5.94
N LYS A 43 -0.45 -31.96 -5.67
CA LYS A 43 -1.32 -33.10 -5.97
C LYS A 43 -1.79 -33.12 -7.41
N GLN A 44 -2.08 -34.32 -7.94
CA GLN A 44 -2.86 -34.46 -9.16
C GLN A 44 -4.34 -34.13 -8.92
N ASN A 45 -5.06 -33.71 -9.97
CA ASN A 45 -6.49 -33.41 -9.88
C ASN A 45 -7.31 -34.60 -9.36
N THR A 46 -7.03 -35.82 -9.83
CA THR A 46 -7.71 -37.04 -9.36
C THR A 46 -7.50 -37.32 -7.88
N GLU A 47 -6.29 -37.07 -7.39
CA GLU A 47 -5.93 -37.22 -6.00
C GLU A 47 -6.57 -36.12 -5.11
N PHE A 48 -6.57 -34.89 -5.58
CA PHE A 48 -7.19 -33.76 -4.89
C PHE A 48 -8.71 -33.94 -4.72
N TYR A 49 -9.41 -34.32 -5.80
CA TYR A 49 -10.87 -34.54 -5.76
C TYR A 49 -11.23 -35.84 -5.01
N GLY A 50 -10.34 -36.84 -4.93
CA GLY A 50 -10.56 -38.03 -4.16
C GLY A 50 -10.51 -37.81 -2.65
N ASN A 51 -9.45 -37.20 -2.15
CA ASN A 51 -9.30 -36.82 -0.75
C ASN A 51 -8.41 -35.57 -0.60
N PRO A 52 -9.03 -34.37 -0.46
CA PRO A 52 -8.29 -33.12 -0.36
C PRO A 52 -7.31 -33.02 0.83
N TRP A 53 -7.59 -33.76 1.93
CA TRP A 53 -6.83 -33.71 3.17
C TRP A 53 -5.76 -34.80 3.29
N ALA A 54 -5.74 -35.80 2.41
CA ALA A 54 -4.68 -36.79 2.41
C ALA A 54 -3.31 -36.17 2.10
N LEU A 55 -2.24 -36.80 2.53
CA LEU A 55 -0.90 -36.42 2.11
C LEU A 55 -0.72 -36.70 0.61
N PRO A 56 0.07 -35.86 -0.11
CA PRO A 56 0.34 -36.10 -1.52
C PRO A 56 1.08 -37.42 -1.75
N LEU A 57 0.64 -38.19 -2.74
CA LEU A 57 1.28 -39.45 -3.16
C LEU A 57 2.55 -39.19 -3.99
N GLY A 58 2.69 -37.97 -4.54
CA GLY A 58 3.85 -37.57 -5.31
C GLY A 58 3.94 -36.05 -5.47
N PHE A 59 5.10 -35.55 -5.92
CA PHE A 59 5.32 -34.14 -6.16
C PHE A 59 5.12 -33.83 -7.64
N HIS A 60 3.96 -33.28 -8.01
CA HIS A 60 3.63 -32.96 -9.38
C HIS A 60 3.94 -31.48 -9.70
N LEU A 61 5.23 -31.19 -9.89
CA LEU A 61 5.71 -29.82 -10.20
C LEU A 61 5.19 -29.31 -11.56
N GLN A 62 4.68 -30.20 -12.43
CA GLN A 62 4.04 -29.84 -13.69
C GLN A 62 2.84 -28.91 -13.48
N ASN A 63 2.15 -29.01 -12.33
CA ASN A 63 1.04 -28.11 -11.98
C ASN A 63 1.46 -26.64 -12.02
N PHE A 64 2.69 -26.32 -11.59
CA PHE A 64 3.20 -24.93 -11.61
C PHE A 64 3.49 -24.47 -13.03
N ALA A 65 4.07 -25.32 -13.87
CA ALA A 65 4.31 -25.00 -15.27
C ALA A 65 3.00 -24.81 -16.04
N ASP A 66 2.01 -25.67 -15.77
CA ASP A 66 0.66 -25.57 -16.33
C ASP A 66 -0.07 -24.31 -15.88
N ALA A 67 0.00 -23.98 -14.60
CA ALA A 67 -0.57 -22.75 -14.07
C ALA A 67 0.09 -21.51 -14.68
N TRP A 68 1.43 -21.52 -14.80
CA TRP A 68 2.16 -20.42 -15.41
C TRP A 68 1.74 -20.17 -16.86
N SER A 69 1.66 -21.24 -17.66
CA SER A 69 1.32 -21.13 -19.08
C SER A 69 -0.17 -20.92 -19.33
N LYS A 70 -1.04 -21.71 -18.70
CA LYS A 70 -2.50 -21.67 -18.94
C LYS A 70 -3.14 -20.41 -18.38
N ALA A 71 -2.71 -19.94 -17.20
CA ALA A 71 -3.22 -18.73 -16.59
C ALA A 71 -2.49 -17.45 -17.05
N ARG A 72 -1.54 -17.53 -17.99
CA ARG A 72 -0.75 -16.38 -18.48
C ARG A 72 -0.12 -15.57 -17.33
N MET A 73 0.31 -16.26 -16.27
CA MET A 73 0.77 -15.60 -15.03
C MET A 73 1.89 -14.59 -15.26
N GLY A 74 2.81 -14.88 -16.19
CA GLY A 74 3.91 -13.97 -16.52
C GLY A 74 3.43 -12.60 -17.01
N GLU A 75 2.40 -12.55 -17.85
CA GLU A 75 1.82 -11.31 -18.35
C GLU A 75 1.12 -10.52 -17.23
N TYR A 76 0.32 -11.20 -16.40
CA TYR A 76 -0.36 -10.55 -15.29
C TYR A 76 0.62 -10.04 -14.23
N MET A 77 1.67 -10.80 -13.91
CA MET A 77 2.72 -10.35 -13.01
C MET A 77 3.46 -9.12 -13.55
N LEU A 78 3.82 -9.13 -14.84
CA LEU A 78 4.45 -7.99 -15.47
C LEU A 78 3.55 -6.75 -15.43
N ASN A 79 2.27 -6.90 -15.77
CA ASN A 79 1.30 -5.81 -15.70
C ASN A 79 1.15 -5.27 -14.28
N SER A 80 1.13 -6.14 -13.26
CA SER A 80 1.07 -5.73 -11.86
C SER A 80 2.31 -4.94 -11.44
N VAL A 81 3.51 -5.43 -11.81
CA VAL A 81 4.77 -4.73 -11.52
C VAL A 81 4.80 -3.36 -12.19
N LEU A 82 4.43 -3.29 -13.48
CA LEU A 82 4.40 -2.04 -14.23
C LEU A 82 3.39 -1.05 -13.64
N THR A 83 2.16 -1.51 -13.35
CA THR A 83 1.12 -0.66 -12.76
C THR A 83 1.56 -0.13 -11.39
N THR A 84 2.10 -0.99 -10.53
CA THR A 84 2.57 -0.58 -9.20
C THR A 84 3.73 0.40 -9.28
N ALA A 85 4.72 0.12 -10.15
CA ALA A 85 5.86 1.02 -10.34
C ALA A 85 5.42 2.40 -10.86
N MET A 86 4.51 2.42 -11.85
CA MET A 86 3.96 3.67 -12.39
C MET A 86 3.14 4.42 -11.35
N ALA A 87 2.27 3.72 -10.60
CA ALA A 87 1.46 4.33 -9.55
C ALA A 87 2.32 4.95 -8.45
N LEU A 88 3.34 4.23 -7.97
CA LEU A 88 4.29 4.74 -6.98
C LEU A 88 5.09 5.93 -7.52
N ALA A 89 5.55 5.90 -8.76
CA ALA A 89 6.27 7.02 -9.37
C ALA A 89 5.40 8.28 -9.43
N ILE A 90 4.17 8.16 -9.95
CA ILE A 90 3.20 9.27 -10.02
C ILE A 90 2.89 9.79 -8.61
N LEU A 91 2.60 8.88 -7.68
CA LEU A 91 2.29 9.20 -6.29
C LEU A 91 3.42 10.01 -5.64
N LEU A 92 4.66 9.55 -5.73
CA LEU A 92 5.80 10.21 -5.10
C LEU A 92 6.12 11.57 -5.74
N VAL A 93 6.03 11.67 -7.06
CA VAL A 93 6.27 12.94 -7.78
C VAL A 93 5.27 14.01 -7.34
N VAL A 94 4.03 13.64 -7.05
CA VAL A 94 2.97 14.56 -6.61
C VAL A 94 2.98 14.76 -5.09
N ALA A 95 3.06 13.67 -4.32
CA ALA A 95 2.91 13.71 -2.88
C ALA A 95 4.09 14.36 -2.15
N LEU A 96 5.34 14.15 -2.60
CA LEU A 96 6.52 14.69 -1.94
C LEU A 96 6.53 16.24 -1.94
N PRO A 97 6.38 16.93 -3.09
CA PRO A 97 6.31 18.38 -3.08
C PRO A 97 5.07 18.90 -2.34
N ALA A 98 3.91 18.25 -2.52
CA ALA A 98 2.68 18.66 -1.85
C ALA A 98 2.82 18.58 -0.33
N ALA A 99 3.30 17.45 0.21
CA ALA A 99 3.51 17.26 1.63
C ALA A 99 4.53 18.25 2.20
N TYR A 100 5.63 18.49 1.46
CA TYR A 100 6.64 19.47 1.86
C TYR A 100 6.06 20.88 1.97
N VAL A 101 5.36 21.34 0.92
CA VAL A 101 4.78 22.69 0.91
C VAL A 101 3.71 22.84 2.00
N LEU A 102 2.81 21.86 2.15
CA LEU A 102 1.74 21.91 3.14
C LEU A 102 2.24 21.88 4.58
N SER A 103 3.38 21.23 4.85
CA SER A 103 3.96 21.14 6.19
C SER A 103 4.84 22.35 6.55
N ARG A 104 5.54 22.93 5.57
CA ARG A 104 6.58 23.94 5.81
C ARG A 104 6.12 25.38 5.57
N TYR A 105 5.23 25.58 4.61
CA TYR A 105 4.83 26.93 4.18
C TYR A 105 3.38 27.26 4.56
N LYS A 106 3.20 28.45 5.14
CA LYS A 106 1.88 29.02 5.41
C LYS A 106 1.48 29.91 4.23
N PHE A 107 0.56 29.47 3.41
CA PHE A 107 -0.01 30.23 2.31
C PHE A 107 -1.54 30.31 2.41
N LYS A 108 -2.14 31.24 1.69
CA LYS A 108 -3.61 31.38 1.62
C LYS A 108 -4.21 30.11 1.03
N GLY A 109 -4.99 29.36 1.82
CA GLY A 109 -5.58 28.08 1.40
C GLY A 109 -4.89 26.83 1.98
N SER A 110 -3.72 26.92 2.65
CA SER A 110 -3.04 25.77 3.22
C SER A 110 -3.92 24.96 4.19
N LYS A 111 -4.77 25.65 4.97
CA LYS A 111 -5.74 25.00 5.87
C LYS A 111 -6.79 24.19 5.09
N PHE A 112 -7.30 24.76 3.98
CA PHE A 112 -8.28 24.09 3.13
C PHE A 112 -7.71 22.81 2.52
N PHE A 113 -6.51 22.85 1.94
CA PHE A 113 -5.86 21.66 1.39
C PHE A 113 -5.56 20.60 2.46
N ASN A 114 -5.08 21.01 3.63
CA ASN A 114 -4.87 20.07 4.73
C ASN A 114 -6.18 19.37 5.15
N VAL A 115 -7.27 20.11 5.31
CA VAL A 115 -8.59 19.55 5.64
C VAL A 115 -9.08 18.65 4.51
N LEU A 116 -8.89 19.03 3.24
CA LEU A 116 -9.27 18.24 2.07
C LEU A 116 -8.55 16.88 2.06
N PHE A 117 -7.23 16.86 2.23
CA PHE A 117 -6.46 15.61 2.27
C PHE A 117 -6.77 14.79 3.52
N MET A 118 -6.96 15.41 4.69
CA MET A 118 -7.42 14.71 5.88
C MET A 118 -8.81 14.10 5.68
N GLY A 119 -9.73 14.82 5.04
CA GLY A 119 -11.06 14.31 4.68
C GLY A 119 -10.98 13.09 3.76
N GLY A 120 -10.03 13.09 2.83
CA GLY A 120 -9.77 11.96 1.93
C GLY A 120 -9.40 10.66 2.66
N LEU A 121 -8.84 10.72 3.86
CA LEU A 121 -8.53 9.52 4.67
C LEU A 121 -9.78 8.76 5.10
N PHE A 122 -10.91 9.42 5.22
CA PHE A 122 -12.17 8.79 5.63
C PHE A 122 -12.93 8.16 4.46
N ILE A 123 -12.47 8.38 3.22
CA ILE A 123 -13.06 7.79 2.03
C ILE A 123 -12.48 6.39 1.82
N ASN A 124 -13.31 5.38 2.06
CA ASN A 124 -12.91 4.00 1.80
C ASN A 124 -12.96 3.72 0.29
N VAL A 125 -11.81 3.34 -0.28
CA VAL A 125 -11.63 3.07 -1.72
C VAL A 125 -12.64 2.06 -2.24
N ASN A 126 -13.03 1.06 -1.45
CA ASN A 126 -13.99 0.03 -1.85
C ASN A 126 -15.37 0.59 -2.25
N TYR A 127 -15.78 1.72 -1.65
CA TYR A 127 -17.05 2.37 -2.00
C TYR A 127 -17.00 3.21 -3.28
N ILE A 128 -15.82 3.66 -3.68
CA ILE A 128 -15.65 4.52 -4.86
C ILE A 128 -15.18 3.78 -6.11
N VAL A 129 -14.79 2.50 -6.01
CA VAL A 129 -14.32 1.70 -7.17
C VAL A 129 -15.37 1.65 -8.27
N VAL A 130 -16.63 1.30 -7.91
CA VAL A 130 -17.72 1.22 -8.91
C VAL A 130 -18.05 2.59 -9.53
N PRO A 131 -18.26 3.67 -8.76
CA PRO A 131 -18.41 5.00 -9.32
C PRO A 131 -17.28 5.44 -10.24
N ILE A 132 -16.01 5.22 -9.86
CA ILE A 132 -14.85 5.55 -10.70
C ILE A 132 -14.89 4.75 -12.01
N PHE A 133 -15.18 3.45 -11.94
CA PHE A 133 -15.29 2.61 -13.14
C PHE A 133 -16.39 3.11 -14.07
N LEU A 134 -17.58 3.43 -13.57
CA LEU A 134 -18.69 3.95 -14.36
C LEU A 134 -18.33 5.31 -14.99
N MET A 135 -17.66 6.18 -14.24
CA MET A 135 -17.16 7.46 -14.77
C MET A 135 -16.21 7.24 -15.96
N PHE A 136 -15.30 6.26 -15.88
CA PHE A 136 -14.41 5.95 -17.00
C PHE A 136 -15.14 5.30 -18.19
N VAL A 137 -16.16 4.48 -17.94
CA VAL A 137 -17.02 3.93 -18.99
C VAL A 137 -17.71 5.04 -19.76
N ASP A 138 -18.28 6.01 -19.07
CA ASP A 138 -18.98 7.13 -19.71
C ASP A 138 -18.01 8.10 -20.41
N ALA A 139 -16.86 8.37 -19.80
CA ALA A 139 -15.79 9.15 -20.43
C ALA A 139 -15.27 8.47 -21.71
N ASP A 140 -15.09 7.15 -21.68
CA ASP A 140 -14.62 6.37 -22.83
C ASP A 140 -15.67 6.34 -23.96
N LYS A 141 -16.97 6.23 -23.63
CA LYS A 141 -18.06 6.35 -24.61
C LYS A 141 -18.08 7.73 -25.27
N ALA A 142 -17.96 8.80 -24.46
CA ALA A 142 -17.93 10.16 -24.98
C ALA A 142 -16.71 10.38 -25.90
N LEU A 143 -15.55 9.88 -25.52
CA LEU A 143 -14.33 9.99 -26.33
C LEU A 143 -14.44 9.19 -27.63
N ARG A 144 -15.01 7.99 -27.62
CA ARG A 144 -15.27 7.19 -28.81
C ARG A 144 -16.22 7.89 -29.79
N GLY A 145 -17.21 8.61 -29.28
CA GLY A 145 -18.11 9.42 -30.09
C GLY A 145 -17.43 10.62 -30.80
N LEU A 146 -16.33 11.13 -30.21
CA LEU A 146 -15.60 12.29 -30.73
C LEU A 146 -14.39 11.89 -31.60
N VAL A 147 -13.63 10.89 -31.21
CA VAL A 147 -12.32 10.55 -31.80
C VAL A 147 -12.31 9.14 -32.41
N GLY A 148 -13.37 8.36 -32.23
CA GLY A 148 -13.47 6.99 -32.76
C GLY A 148 -12.70 5.91 -31.97
N SER A 149 -11.92 6.29 -30.95
CA SER A 149 -11.14 5.38 -30.11
C SER A 149 -11.34 5.67 -28.62
N GLY A 150 -11.39 4.61 -27.78
CA GLY A 150 -11.40 4.75 -26.32
C GLY A 150 -9.97 4.87 -25.77
N PHE A 151 -9.82 5.52 -24.60
CA PHE A 151 -8.53 5.70 -23.94
C PHE A 151 -8.58 5.30 -22.47
N PHE A 152 -9.73 5.43 -21.82
CA PHE A 152 -9.85 5.28 -20.36
C PHE A 152 -9.93 3.83 -19.89
N LEU A 153 -10.54 2.96 -20.70
CA LEU A 153 -10.68 1.54 -20.37
C LEU A 153 -9.51 0.73 -20.92
N ASN A 154 -9.15 -0.32 -20.18
CA ASN A 154 -8.05 -1.24 -20.53
C ASN A 154 -6.69 -0.55 -20.71
N ASN A 155 -6.43 0.50 -19.93
CA ASN A 155 -5.21 1.28 -19.98
C ASN A 155 -4.49 1.25 -18.63
N ILE A 156 -3.27 0.67 -18.61
CA ILE A 156 -2.45 0.52 -17.41
C ILE A 156 -2.10 1.89 -16.79
N PHE A 157 -1.87 2.91 -17.63
CA PHE A 157 -1.57 4.26 -17.15
C PHE A 157 -2.74 4.87 -16.37
N ILE A 158 -3.96 4.74 -16.88
CA ILE A 158 -5.17 5.21 -16.20
C ILE A 158 -5.36 4.47 -14.86
N LEU A 159 -5.14 3.16 -14.85
CA LEU A 159 -5.20 2.37 -13.62
C LEU A 159 -4.16 2.85 -12.60
N ALA A 160 -2.92 3.09 -13.04
CA ALA A 160 -1.86 3.61 -12.18
C ALA A 160 -2.20 5.01 -11.62
N LEU A 161 -2.85 5.85 -12.42
CA LEU A 161 -3.31 7.19 -12.00
C LEU A 161 -4.39 7.09 -10.91
N VAL A 162 -5.35 6.14 -11.05
CA VAL A 162 -6.37 5.88 -10.03
C VAL A 162 -5.72 5.44 -8.72
N TYR A 163 -4.80 4.48 -8.77
CA TYR A 163 -4.09 4.02 -7.56
C TYR A 163 -3.30 5.15 -6.91
N ALA A 164 -2.56 5.93 -7.68
CA ALA A 164 -1.84 7.09 -7.16
C ALA A 164 -2.79 8.11 -6.51
N SER A 165 -3.92 8.42 -7.15
CA SER A 165 -4.89 9.41 -6.67
C SER A 165 -5.54 9.00 -5.35
N THR A 166 -5.93 7.74 -5.23
CA THR A 166 -6.57 7.21 -4.00
C THR A 166 -5.59 7.10 -2.83
N ALA A 167 -4.29 6.92 -3.12
CA ALA A 167 -3.22 6.85 -2.13
C ALA A 167 -2.70 8.22 -1.67
N LEU A 168 -2.97 9.30 -2.44
CA LEU A 168 -2.47 10.65 -2.15
C LEU A 168 -2.81 11.16 -0.74
N PRO A 169 -4.05 11.05 -0.23
CA PRO A 169 -4.40 11.61 1.08
C PRO A 169 -3.56 11.01 2.20
N PHE A 170 -3.44 9.69 2.25
CA PHE A 170 -2.65 8.99 3.25
C PHE A 170 -1.16 9.33 3.16
N THR A 171 -0.63 9.33 1.94
CA THR A 171 0.78 9.61 1.68
C THR A 171 1.16 11.03 2.06
N ILE A 172 0.35 12.02 1.69
CA ILE A 172 0.58 13.43 2.05
C ILE A 172 0.49 13.61 3.57
N TYR A 173 -0.50 13.00 4.23
CA TYR A 173 -0.64 13.07 5.67
C TYR A 173 0.60 12.55 6.40
N LEU A 174 1.06 11.34 6.04
CA LEU A 174 2.22 10.70 6.67
C LEU A 174 3.52 11.49 6.43
N LEU A 175 3.76 11.90 5.18
CA LEU A 175 4.94 12.68 4.82
C LEU A 175 4.93 14.08 5.44
N SER A 176 3.77 14.76 5.48
CA SER A 176 3.65 16.09 6.10
C SER A 176 3.96 16.02 7.60
N GLY A 177 3.48 14.97 8.29
CA GLY A 177 3.80 14.72 9.69
C GLY A 177 5.30 14.58 9.90
N TYR A 178 5.99 13.81 9.05
CA TYR A 178 7.44 13.64 9.14
C TYR A 178 8.19 14.93 8.81
N PHE A 179 7.86 15.60 7.72
CA PHE A 179 8.52 16.87 7.37
C PHE A 179 8.38 17.92 8.48
N ALA A 180 7.25 17.96 9.18
CA ALA A 180 7.06 18.88 10.31
C ALA A 180 8.05 18.64 11.46
N THR A 181 8.58 17.43 11.63
CA THR A 181 9.55 17.11 12.69
C THR A 181 10.97 17.54 12.38
N LEU A 182 11.30 17.80 11.11
CA LEU A 182 12.66 18.20 10.73
C LEU A 182 12.93 19.64 11.20
N PRO A 183 14.11 19.95 11.78
CA PRO A 183 14.49 21.29 12.16
C PRO A 183 14.54 22.26 10.97
N LYS A 184 13.97 23.46 11.13
CA LYS A 184 13.99 24.50 10.09
C LYS A 184 15.39 25.04 9.79
N ALA A 185 16.31 24.88 10.74
CA ALA A 185 17.69 25.32 10.60
C ALA A 185 18.38 24.78 9.32
N TYR A 186 17.98 23.60 8.85
CA TYR A 186 18.52 23.05 7.58
C TYR A 186 18.09 23.85 6.36
N GLU A 187 16.85 24.34 6.33
CA GLU A 187 16.34 25.19 5.25
C GLU A 187 16.96 26.60 5.33
N GLU A 188 17.07 27.14 6.54
CA GLU A 188 17.65 28.42 6.79
C GLU A 188 19.13 28.46 6.38
N ALA A 189 19.92 27.47 6.75
CA ALA A 189 21.31 27.31 6.32
C ALA A 189 21.43 27.21 4.79
N ALA A 190 20.57 26.40 4.16
CA ALA A 190 20.56 26.28 2.71
C ALA A 190 20.26 27.61 2.00
N TYR A 191 19.35 28.41 2.53
CA TYR A 191 19.05 29.73 1.97
C TYR A 191 20.19 30.73 2.14
N VAL A 192 20.92 30.69 3.27
CA VAL A 192 22.14 31.47 3.47
C VAL A 192 23.22 31.10 2.45
N ASP A 193 23.32 29.79 2.12
CA ASP A 193 24.22 29.27 1.08
C ASP A 193 23.72 29.54 -0.35
N GLY A 194 22.63 30.29 -0.54
CA GLY A 194 22.09 30.66 -1.84
C GLY A 194 21.28 29.56 -2.55
N ALA A 195 20.87 28.49 -1.85
CA ALA A 195 20.01 27.48 -2.43
C ALA A 195 18.58 27.99 -2.53
N GLY A 196 17.96 27.84 -3.71
CA GLY A 196 16.52 28.12 -3.90
C GLY A 196 15.64 27.01 -3.31
N TYR A 197 14.34 27.29 -3.15
CA TYR A 197 13.33 26.39 -2.52
C TYR A 197 13.33 24.98 -3.09
N PHE A 198 13.32 24.83 -4.40
CA PHE A 198 13.31 23.51 -5.07
C PHE A 198 14.61 22.73 -4.80
N ARG A 199 15.75 23.43 -4.84
CA ARG A 199 17.05 22.80 -4.55
C ARG A 199 17.15 22.34 -3.11
N THR A 200 16.69 23.14 -2.16
CA THR A 200 16.61 22.80 -0.73
C THR A 200 15.72 21.58 -0.52
N MET A 201 14.51 21.57 -1.11
CA MET A 201 13.60 20.43 -1.02
C MET A 201 14.25 19.14 -1.51
N VAL A 202 14.77 19.14 -2.76
CA VAL A 202 15.23 17.91 -3.43
C VAL A 202 16.59 17.43 -2.90
N ARG A 203 17.53 18.35 -2.62
CA ARG A 203 18.90 17.98 -2.26
C ARG A 203 19.18 17.89 -0.75
N ILE A 204 18.32 18.47 0.09
CA ILE A 204 18.53 18.49 1.53
C ILE A 204 17.40 17.78 2.25
N ILE A 205 16.16 18.23 2.08
CA ILE A 205 15.03 17.74 2.87
C ILE A 205 14.59 16.33 2.44
N MET A 206 14.45 16.06 1.14
CA MET A 206 14.06 14.73 0.67
C MET A 206 15.07 13.63 1.04
N PRO A 207 16.39 13.82 0.91
CA PRO A 207 17.35 12.83 1.39
C PRO A 207 17.27 12.57 2.90
N MET A 208 16.99 13.58 3.71
CA MET A 208 16.77 13.41 5.15
C MET A 208 15.48 12.63 5.45
N ALA A 209 14.49 12.74 4.59
CA ALA A 209 13.22 12.05 4.72
C ALA A 209 13.20 10.62 4.12
N LYS A 210 14.34 10.10 3.65
CA LYS A 210 14.42 8.72 3.09
C LYS A 210 13.71 7.66 3.93
N PRO A 211 13.85 7.59 5.27
CA PRO A 211 13.16 6.56 6.05
C PRO A 211 11.64 6.64 5.91
N SER A 212 11.07 7.85 5.94
CA SER A 212 9.64 8.06 5.79
C SER A 212 9.17 7.78 4.35
N ILE A 213 9.97 8.13 3.35
CA ILE A 213 9.69 7.83 1.94
C ILE A 213 9.66 6.32 1.70
N ILE A 214 10.62 5.57 2.25
CA ILE A 214 10.64 4.11 2.17
C ILE A 214 9.41 3.51 2.85
N THR A 215 9.03 4.03 4.02
CA THR A 215 7.81 3.60 4.73
C THR A 215 6.57 3.81 3.86
N VAL A 216 6.43 4.97 3.22
CA VAL A 216 5.33 5.27 2.30
C VAL A 216 5.32 4.32 1.10
N ILE A 217 6.48 4.05 0.50
CA ILE A 217 6.60 3.09 -0.61
C ILE A 217 6.12 1.71 -0.16
N LEU A 218 6.55 1.23 1.01
CA LEU A 218 6.14 -0.07 1.54
C LEU A 218 4.63 -0.14 1.77
N PHE A 219 4.03 0.88 2.39
CA PHE A 219 2.58 0.91 2.64
C PHE A 219 1.73 0.96 1.36
N ASN A 220 2.24 1.57 0.31
CA ASN A 220 1.50 1.66 -0.95
C ASN A 220 1.82 0.51 -1.91
N PHE A 221 2.86 -0.26 -1.64
CA PHE A 221 3.19 -1.47 -2.38
C PHE A 221 2.39 -2.69 -1.90
N LEU A 222 2.08 -2.76 -0.59
CA LEU A 222 1.27 -3.82 0.03
C LEU A 222 -0.22 -3.67 -0.26
#